data_4d92defe324197efe0b4e3d06019003e
#
_entry.id   4d92defe324197efe0b4e3d06019003e
#
_cell.length_a   1.000
_cell.length_b   1.000
_cell.length_c   1.000
_cell.angle_alpha   90.00
_cell.angle_beta   90.00
_cell.angle_gamma   90.00
#
_symmetry.space_group_name_H-M   'P 1'
#
loop_
_entity.id
_entity.type
_entity.pdbx_description
1 polymer ?
#
loop_
_entity_poly.entity_id
_entity_poly.type
_entity_poly.pdbx_seq_one_letter_code
_entity_poly.pdbx_strand_id
1 'polypeptide(L)'
;TIGQIVGLADDPKMKVIVVNQAVPGTAEGFRRVREKRPDIILLAGTAQEDPAVITAAADLAIIPDDISRGYTIPLGAQKMGAKTFVHVSFPRHMSYETLGRRRAIMEAACKDLGIQFVFETAPDPTSDVGVAGAQQFILEKMPAWLEKYGKDTAFFCTNDAHTEPLLKRIAE
;
A
#
# COMPACT_ATOMS: atom_id res chain seq x y z
N THR A 1 -6.12 14.79 7.75
CA THR A 1 -4.64 14.64 7.88
C THR A 1 -3.97 16.00 8.07
N ILE A 2 -4.14 16.96 7.15
CA ILE A 2 -3.46 18.29 7.24
C ILE A 2 -3.73 18.98 8.57
N GLY A 3 -5.00 19.14 8.96
CA GLY A 3 -5.38 19.81 10.21
C GLY A 3 -4.82 19.13 11.47
N GLN A 4 -4.75 17.81 11.49
CA GLN A 4 -4.15 17.03 12.58
C GLN A 4 -2.65 17.31 12.70
N ILE A 5 -1.91 17.27 11.58
CA ILE A 5 -0.47 17.56 11.56
C ILE A 5 -0.19 18.97 12.04
N VAL A 6 -0.92 19.96 11.54
CA VAL A 6 -0.76 21.36 11.92
C VAL A 6 -1.10 21.57 13.41
N GLY A 7 -2.14 20.92 13.92
CA GLY A 7 -2.53 21.00 15.33
C GLY A 7 -1.48 20.45 16.30
N LEU A 8 -0.66 19.47 15.89
CA LEU A 8 0.46 18.99 16.71
C LEU A 8 1.52 20.09 16.98
N ALA A 9 1.67 21.01 16.05
CA ALA A 9 2.64 22.11 16.18
C ALA A 9 2.20 23.22 17.18
N ASP A 10 0.96 23.19 17.65
CA ASP A 10 0.44 24.15 18.64
C ASP A 10 1.00 23.86 20.05
N ASP A 11 1.46 22.63 20.32
CA ASP A 11 2.17 22.33 21.57
C ASP A 11 3.57 22.97 21.55
N PRO A 12 3.86 23.90 22.48
CA PRO A 12 5.17 24.56 22.54
C PRO A 12 6.33 23.62 22.87
N LYS A 13 6.05 22.43 23.41
CA LYS A 13 7.05 21.40 23.72
C LYS A 13 7.34 20.47 22.53
N MET A 14 6.54 20.54 21.48
CA MET A 14 6.74 19.70 20.29
C MET A 14 8.09 20.00 19.64
N LYS A 15 8.88 18.96 19.42
CA LYS A 15 10.20 19.03 18.77
C LYS A 15 10.29 18.19 17.51
N VAL A 16 9.53 17.11 17.44
CA VAL A 16 9.53 16.19 16.31
C VAL A 16 8.11 15.75 16.01
N ILE A 17 7.72 15.80 14.76
CA ILE A 17 6.47 15.20 14.27
C ILE A 17 6.82 14.07 13.32
N VAL A 18 6.35 12.87 13.65
CA VAL A 18 6.52 11.66 12.82
C VAL A 18 5.15 11.29 12.26
N VAL A 19 5.02 11.25 10.95
CA VAL A 19 3.82 10.75 10.27
C VAL A 19 4.17 9.43 9.61
N ASN A 20 3.71 8.32 10.21
CA ASN A 20 3.84 7.00 9.61
C ASN A 20 2.68 6.74 8.64
N GLN A 21 2.97 6.04 7.55
CA GLN A 21 2.08 5.94 6.38
C GLN A 21 1.70 7.34 5.86
N ALA A 22 2.71 8.18 5.60
CA ALA A 22 2.54 9.55 5.13
C ALA A 22 1.70 9.60 3.84
N VAL A 23 0.38 9.61 4.01
CA VAL A 23 -0.63 9.62 2.92
C VAL A 23 -0.71 11.01 2.27
N PRO A 24 -1.33 11.13 1.08
CA PRO A 24 -1.52 12.41 0.41
C PRO A 24 -2.08 13.50 1.33
N GLY A 25 -1.46 14.68 1.30
CA GLY A 25 -1.70 15.81 2.20
C GLY A 25 -0.70 15.91 3.36
N THR A 26 0.17 14.94 3.58
CA THR A 26 1.22 15.02 4.61
C THR A 26 2.22 16.11 4.30
N ALA A 27 2.70 16.19 3.07
CA ALA A 27 3.65 17.22 2.63
C ALA A 27 3.09 18.65 2.82
N GLU A 28 1.81 18.84 2.51
CA GLU A 28 1.14 20.12 2.74
C GLU A 28 1.03 20.44 4.25
N GLY A 29 0.69 19.43 5.07
CA GLY A 29 0.70 19.58 6.52
C GLY A 29 2.08 19.99 7.03
N PHE A 30 3.15 19.38 6.55
CA PHE A 30 4.53 19.69 6.91
C PHE A 30 4.94 21.11 6.49
N ARG A 31 4.57 21.56 5.29
CA ARG A 31 4.83 22.94 4.84
C ARG A 31 4.19 23.97 5.78
N ARG A 32 2.93 23.75 6.15
CA ARG A 32 2.21 24.65 7.10
C ARG A 32 2.81 24.63 8.50
N VAL A 33 3.30 23.48 8.97
CA VAL A 33 4.06 23.43 10.23
C VAL A 33 5.35 24.23 10.10
N ARG A 34 6.10 24.05 9.02
CA ARG A 34 7.36 24.76 8.78
C ARG A 34 7.20 26.29 8.78
N GLU A 35 6.10 26.81 8.25
CA GLU A 35 5.79 28.25 8.26
C GLU A 35 5.62 28.80 9.68
N LYS A 36 5.02 28.02 10.60
CA LYS A 36 4.74 28.44 11.98
C LYS A 36 5.87 28.07 12.95
N ARG A 37 6.44 26.92 12.77
CA ARG A 37 7.39 26.28 13.69
C ARG A 37 8.56 25.64 12.92
N PRO A 38 9.48 26.45 12.38
CA PRO A 38 10.64 25.98 11.62
C PRO A 38 11.61 25.14 12.47
N ASP A 39 11.48 25.19 13.80
CA ASP A 39 12.29 24.44 14.76
C ASP A 39 11.88 22.95 14.91
N ILE A 40 10.70 22.57 14.42
CA ILE A 40 10.20 21.19 14.52
C ILE A 40 10.81 20.32 13.43
N ILE A 41 11.36 19.17 13.82
CA ILE A 41 11.84 18.14 12.89
C ILE A 41 10.64 17.36 12.34
N LEU A 42 10.55 17.22 11.03
CA LEU A 42 9.44 16.59 10.32
C LEU A 42 9.89 15.31 9.63
N LEU A 43 9.37 14.17 10.08
CA LEU A 43 9.75 12.84 9.59
C LEU A 43 8.54 12.15 8.93
N ALA A 44 8.70 11.68 7.69
CA ALA A 44 7.71 10.89 6.98
C ALA A 44 8.14 9.43 6.92
N GLY A 45 7.37 8.52 7.53
CA GLY A 45 7.59 7.09 7.50
C GLY A 45 6.68 6.40 6.49
N THR A 46 7.19 5.43 5.74
CA THR A 46 6.42 4.61 4.78
C THR A 46 5.54 5.47 3.87
N ALA A 47 6.15 6.51 3.26
CA ALA A 47 5.40 7.54 2.53
C ALA A 47 4.63 6.94 1.33
N GLN A 48 3.36 7.32 1.23
CA GLN A 48 2.43 6.94 0.16
C GLN A 48 2.14 8.11 -0.81
N GLU A 49 2.63 9.29 -0.49
CA GLU A 49 2.59 10.48 -1.33
C GLU A 49 3.73 10.42 -2.37
N ASP A 50 3.64 11.20 -3.45
CA ASP A 50 4.70 11.27 -4.44
C ASP A 50 6.07 11.51 -3.79
N PRO A 51 7.10 10.70 -4.07
CA PRO A 51 8.40 10.78 -3.43
C PRO A 51 9.06 12.17 -3.52
N ALA A 52 8.95 12.86 -4.66
CA ALA A 52 9.53 14.18 -4.83
C ALA A 52 8.81 15.23 -3.96
N VAL A 53 7.49 15.11 -3.82
CA VAL A 53 6.66 16.04 -3.04
C VAL A 53 6.94 15.90 -1.55
N ILE A 54 6.95 14.66 -1.03
CA ILE A 54 7.16 14.43 0.41
C ILE A 54 8.60 14.70 0.83
N THR A 55 9.59 14.34 0.01
CA THR A 55 11.01 14.59 0.29
C THR A 55 11.32 16.08 0.35
N ALA A 56 10.66 16.90 -0.47
CA ALA A 56 10.83 18.35 -0.44
C ALA A 56 10.23 19.02 0.81
N ALA A 57 9.32 18.35 1.53
CA ALA A 57 8.62 18.92 2.69
C ALA A 57 9.12 18.37 4.04
N ALA A 58 9.70 17.17 4.07
CA ALA A 58 10.22 16.52 5.27
C ALA A 58 11.72 16.73 5.46
N ASP A 59 12.18 16.68 6.72
CA ASP A 59 13.62 16.63 7.01
C ASP A 59 14.20 15.23 6.73
N LEU A 60 13.36 14.19 6.86
CA LEU A 60 13.67 12.82 6.45
C LEU A 60 12.39 12.15 5.95
N ALA A 61 12.46 11.51 4.79
CA ALA A 61 11.40 10.64 4.27
C ALA A 61 11.93 9.22 4.06
N ILE A 62 11.25 8.24 4.65
CA ILE A 62 11.48 6.81 4.40
C ILE A 62 10.43 6.35 3.40
N ILE A 63 10.86 6.01 2.20
CA ILE A 63 9.99 5.67 1.07
C ILE A 63 10.23 4.21 0.71
N PRO A 64 9.18 3.35 0.68
CA PRO A 64 9.30 2.00 0.18
C PRO A 64 9.73 1.99 -1.28
N ASP A 65 10.60 1.07 -1.66
CA ASP A 65 10.99 0.88 -3.06
C ASP A 65 9.89 0.12 -3.83
N ASP A 66 8.76 0.79 -4.05
CA ASP A 66 7.61 0.22 -4.74
C ASP A 66 7.89 -0.01 -6.24
N ILE A 67 8.83 0.70 -6.84
CA ILE A 67 9.24 0.51 -8.22
C ILE A 67 9.91 -0.87 -8.39
N SER A 68 10.99 -1.14 -7.67
CA SER A 68 11.67 -2.43 -7.73
C SER A 68 10.76 -3.57 -7.30
N ARG A 69 9.92 -3.37 -6.28
CA ARG A 69 8.91 -4.36 -5.83
C ARG A 69 7.87 -4.67 -6.90
N GLY A 70 7.52 -3.71 -7.74
CA GLY A 70 6.61 -3.91 -8.86
C GLY A 70 7.11 -4.96 -9.85
N TYR A 71 8.43 -5.11 -10.01
CA TYR A 71 9.04 -6.12 -10.87
C TYR A 71 9.48 -7.38 -10.10
N THR A 72 10.13 -7.22 -8.95
CA THR A 72 10.75 -8.34 -8.23
C THR A 72 9.74 -9.32 -7.66
N ILE A 73 8.54 -8.86 -7.27
CA ILE A 73 7.49 -9.74 -6.75
C ILE A 73 6.93 -10.67 -7.86
N PRO A 74 6.49 -10.18 -9.04
CA PRO A 74 6.12 -11.06 -10.15
C PRO A 74 7.25 -11.98 -10.61
N LEU A 75 8.50 -11.51 -10.62
CA LEU A 75 9.66 -12.34 -10.94
C LEU A 75 9.84 -13.48 -9.93
N GLY A 76 9.64 -13.20 -8.64
CA GLY A 76 9.64 -14.23 -7.60
C GLY A 76 8.55 -15.27 -7.82
N ALA A 77 7.33 -14.82 -8.13
CA ALA A 77 6.20 -15.71 -8.44
C ALA A 77 6.49 -16.61 -9.65
N GLN A 78 7.05 -16.06 -10.73
CA GLN A 78 7.47 -16.83 -11.91
C GLN A 78 8.48 -17.91 -11.54
N LYS A 79 9.53 -17.56 -10.79
CA LYS A 79 10.56 -18.52 -10.35
C LYS A 79 9.99 -19.65 -9.50
N MET A 80 8.89 -19.42 -8.82
CA MET A 80 8.15 -20.42 -8.05
C MET A 80 7.15 -21.22 -8.89
N GLY A 81 7.06 -20.94 -10.19
CA GLY A 81 6.21 -21.68 -11.14
C GLY A 81 4.80 -21.12 -11.32
N ALA A 82 4.52 -19.92 -10.81
CA ALA A 82 3.21 -19.30 -11.01
C ALA A 82 2.94 -19.00 -12.49
N LYS A 83 1.74 -19.31 -12.93
CA LYS A 83 1.20 -18.99 -14.27
C LYS A 83 0.20 -17.85 -14.22
N THR A 84 -0.40 -17.64 -13.05
CA THR A 84 -1.33 -16.55 -12.79
C THR A 84 -0.86 -15.74 -11.58
N PHE A 85 -0.93 -14.43 -11.69
CA PHE A 85 -0.62 -13.47 -10.61
C PHE A 85 -1.88 -12.66 -10.30
N VAL A 86 -2.47 -12.90 -9.14
CA VAL A 86 -3.70 -12.22 -8.70
C VAL A 86 -3.33 -11.10 -7.73
N HIS A 87 -3.55 -9.87 -8.17
CA HIS A 87 -3.35 -8.66 -7.37
C HIS A 87 -4.68 -8.29 -6.67
N VAL A 88 -4.73 -8.40 -5.35
CA VAL A 88 -5.91 -8.09 -4.54
C VAL A 88 -5.74 -6.73 -3.88
N SER A 89 -6.67 -5.81 -4.12
CA SER A 89 -6.63 -4.47 -3.55
C SER A 89 -8.02 -3.82 -3.50
N PHE A 90 -8.06 -2.54 -3.20
CA PHE A 90 -9.29 -1.75 -3.09
C PHE A 90 -9.06 -0.30 -3.58
N PRO A 91 -10.14 0.45 -3.94
CA PRO A 91 -10.02 1.75 -4.62
C PRO A 91 -9.13 2.76 -3.90
N ARG A 92 -9.24 2.88 -2.57
CA ARG A 92 -8.43 3.84 -1.80
C ARG A 92 -6.93 3.55 -1.93
N HIS A 93 -6.48 2.29 -1.81
CA HIS A 93 -5.06 1.94 -2.02
C HIS A 93 -4.62 2.20 -3.46
N MET A 94 -5.49 1.95 -4.44
CA MET A 94 -5.16 2.21 -5.84
C MET A 94 -5.13 3.69 -6.21
N SER A 95 -5.68 4.56 -5.37
CA SER A 95 -5.56 6.02 -5.52
C SER A 95 -4.25 6.59 -4.99
N TYR A 96 -3.46 5.82 -4.22
CA TYR A 96 -2.15 6.25 -3.78
C TYR A 96 -1.14 6.13 -4.92
N GLU A 97 -0.41 7.21 -5.19
CA GLU A 97 0.53 7.31 -6.31
C GLU A 97 1.51 6.12 -6.37
N THR A 98 2.17 5.81 -5.25
CA THR A 98 3.17 4.73 -5.16
C THR A 98 2.56 3.36 -5.38
N LEU A 99 1.37 3.08 -4.82
CA LEU A 99 0.70 1.79 -4.92
C LEU A 99 0.09 1.57 -6.30
N GLY A 100 -0.50 2.61 -6.88
CA GLY A 100 -1.03 2.58 -8.26
C GLY A 100 0.10 2.36 -9.28
N ARG A 101 1.23 3.05 -9.12
CA ARG A 101 2.42 2.88 -9.95
C ARG A 101 3.00 1.46 -9.81
N ARG A 102 3.13 0.94 -8.59
CA ARG A 102 3.58 -0.43 -8.35
C ARG A 102 2.70 -1.46 -9.06
N ARG A 103 1.36 -1.32 -8.97
CA ARG A 103 0.43 -2.19 -9.70
C ARG A 103 0.67 -2.16 -11.21
N ALA A 104 0.81 -0.97 -11.81
CA ALA A 104 1.06 -0.85 -13.24
C ALA A 104 2.37 -1.54 -13.65
N ILE A 105 3.40 -1.44 -12.84
CA ILE A 105 4.68 -2.14 -13.06
C ILE A 105 4.50 -3.65 -12.93
N MET A 106 3.74 -4.13 -11.94
CA MET A 106 3.44 -5.57 -11.77
C MET A 106 2.71 -6.14 -13.00
N GLU A 107 1.74 -5.41 -13.52
CA GLU A 107 1.00 -5.82 -14.72
C GLU A 107 1.91 -5.91 -15.95
N ALA A 108 2.76 -4.89 -16.17
CA ALA A 108 3.75 -4.90 -17.24
C ALA A 108 4.78 -6.03 -17.05
N ALA A 109 5.30 -6.22 -15.84
CA ALA A 109 6.24 -7.29 -15.51
C ALA A 109 5.64 -8.67 -15.75
N CYS A 110 4.39 -8.91 -15.36
CA CYS A 110 3.70 -10.18 -15.62
C CYS A 110 3.62 -10.47 -17.11
N LYS A 111 3.30 -9.46 -17.93
CA LYS A 111 3.28 -9.59 -19.39
C LYS A 111 4.64 -9.99 -19.95
N ASP A 112 5.72 -9.32 -19.51
CA ASP A 112 7.09 -9.60 -19.96
C ASP A 112 7.57 -10.99 -19.50
N LEU A 113 7.13 -11.44 -18.33
CA LEU A 113 7.46 -12.73 -17.73
C LEU A 113 6.58 -13.89 -18.23
N GLY A 114 5.57 -13.61 -19.06
CA GLY A 114 4.64 -14.63 -19.58
C GLY A 114 3.66 -15.16 -18.50
N ILE A 115 3.34 -14.37 -17.48
CA ILE A 115 2.37 -14.69 -16.41
C ILE A 115 1.07 -13.94 -16.70
N GLN A 116 -0.07 -14.58 -16.50
CA GLN A 116 -1.36 -13.88 -16.55
C GLN A 116 -1.52 -12.95 -15.35
N PHE A 117 -1.71 -11.66 -15.58
CA PHE A 117 -2.06 -10.71 -14.52
C PHE A 117 -3.59 -10.63 -14.35
N VAL A 118 -4.05 -10.68 -13.11
CA VAL A 118 -5.46 -10.51 -12.72
C VAL A 118 -5.56 -9.50 -11.60
N PHE A 119 -6.54 -8.62 -11.67
CA PHE A 119 -6.88 -7.70 -10.59
C PHE A 119 -8.21 -8.09 -9.96
N GLU A 120 -8.21 -8.32 -8.65
CA GLU A 120 -9.42 -8.58 -7.87
C GLU A 120 -9.62 -7.47 -6.84
N THR A 121 -10.86 -6.98 -6.76
CA THR A 121 -11.23 -5.93 -5.81
C THR A 121 -11.76 -6.57 -4.53
N ALA A 122 -11.23 -6.13 -3.38
CA ALA A 122 -11.69 -6.50 -2.06
C ALA A 122 -12.25 -5.26 -1.32
N PRO A 123 -13.03 -5.42 -0.24
CA PRO A 123 -13.49 -4.32 0.58
C PRO A 123 -12.34 -3.57 1.27
N ASP A 124 -12.47 -2.26 1.42
CA ASP A 124 -11.55 -1.44 2.21
C ASP A 124 -11.72 -1.76 3.70
N PRO A 125 -10.66 -2.21 4.42
CA PRO A 125 -10.74 -2.52 5.85
C PRO A 125 -11.04 -1.32 6.74
N THR A 126 -10.96 -0.10 6.21
CA THR A 126 -11.31 1.13 6.93
C THR A 126 -12.71 1.66 6.59
N SER A 127 -13.45 0.96 5.72
CA SER A 127 -14.86 1.26 5.43
C SER A 127 -15.79 0.72 6.52
N ASP A 128 -17.09 0.87 6.33
CA ASP A 128 -18.12 0.43 7.30
C ASP A 128 -18.07 -1.06 7.59
N VAL A 129 -17.59 -1.89 6.65
CA VAL A 129 -17.44 -3.35 6.88
C VAL A 129 -16.28 -3.67 7.82
N GLY A 130 -15.35 -2.76 8.01
CA GLY A 130 -14.20 -2.90 8.89
C GLY A 130 -13.24 -4.03 8.50
N VAL A 131 -12.25 -4.28 9.37
CA VAL A 131 -11.27 -5.36 9.18
C VAL A 131 -11.96 -6.73 9.13
N ALA A 132 -12.92 -6.97 10.02
CA ALA A 132 -13.63 -8.26 10.09
C ALA A 132 -14.38 -8.59 8.79
N GLY A 133 -15.09 -7.60 8.22
CA GLY A 133 -15.79 -7.79 6.94
C GLY A 133 -14.83 -8.00 5.77
N ALA A 134 -13.70 -7.30 5.76
CA ALA A 134 -12.67 -7.49 4.75
C ALA A 134 -12.03 -8.89 4.83
N GLN A 135 -11.78 -9.39 6.03
CA GLN A 135 -11.27 -10.75 6.27
C GLN A 135 -12.27 -11.82 5.83
N GLN A 136 -13.54 -11.66 6.21
CA GLN A 136 -14.61 -12.58 5.84
C GLN A 136 -14.78 -12.67 4.32
N PHE A 137 -14.72 -11.54 3.62
CA PHE A 137 -14.77 -11.49 2.16
C PHE A 137 -13.69 -12.39 1.52
N ILE A 138 -12.44 -12.30 2.01
CA ILE A 138 -11.35 -13.12 1.48
C ILE A 138 -11.60 -14.61 1.74
N LEU A 139 -12.01 -14.99 2.96
CA LEU A 139 -12.31 -16.38 3.31
C LEU A 139 -13.40 -16.98 2.39
N GLU A 140 -14.41 -16.19 2.05
CA GLU A 140 -15.51 -16.61 1.16
C GLU A 140 -15.11 -16.67 -0.32
N LYS A 141 -14.23 -15.76 -0.77
CA LYS A 141 -13.81 -15.68 -2.18
C LYS A 141 -12.73 -16.67 -2.57
N MET A 142 -11.87 -17.04 -1.64
CA MET A 142 -10.70 -17.89 -1.93
C MET A 142 -11.04 -19.23 -2.62
N PRO A 143 -12.08 -20.00 -2.21
CA PRO A 143 -12.40 -21.24 -2.91
C PRO A 143 -12.71 -21.02 -4.40
N ALA A 144 -13.52 -20.01 -4.70
CA ALA A 144 -13.87 -19.66 -6.08
C ALA A 144 -12.67 -19.15 -6.89
N TRP A 145 -11.75 -18.40 -6.24
CA TRP A 145 -10.51 -17.95 -6.90
C TRP A 145 -9.56 -19.12 -7.18
N LEU A 146 -9.42 -20.07 -6.26
CA LEU A 146 -8.60 -21.27 -6.48
C LEU A 146 -9.16 -22.15 -7.60
N GLU A 147 -10.48 -22.30 -7.67
CA GLU A 147 -11.15 -23.02 -8.78
C GLU A 147 -10.93 -22.29 -10.11
N LYS A 148 -11.08 -20.97 -10.14
CA LYS A 148 -10.99 -20.16 -11.35
C LYS A 148 -9.57 -20.03 -11.90
N TYR A 149 -8.57 -19.84 -11.04
CA TYR A 149 -7.20 -19.52 -11.44
C TYR A 149 -6.26 -20.73 -11.34
N GLY A 150 -6.64 -21.76 -10.61
CA GLY A 150 -5.86 -23.00 -10.45
C GLY A 150 -4.73 -22.89 -9.42
N LYS A 151 -4.04 -24.01 -9.21
CA LYS A 151 -3.00 -24.14 -8.18
C LYS A 151 -1.70 -23.38 -8.49
N ASP A 152 -1.42 -23.11 -9.76
CA ASP A 152 -0.21 -22.38 -10.18
C ASP A 152 -0.44 -20.86 -10.10
N THR A 153 -1.06 -20.39 -9.01
CA THR A 153 -1.46 -19.00 -8.80
C THR A 153 -0.69 -18.38 -7.65
N ALA A 154 -0.08 -17.22 -7.89
CA ALA A 154 0.46 -16.35 -6.86
C ALA A 154 -0.55 -15.26 -6.51
N PHE A 155 -0.80 -15.06 -5.23
CA PHE A 155 -1.65 -13.98 -4.72
C PHE A 155 -0.79 -12.89 -4.09
N PHE A 156 -1.12 -11.64 -4.38
CA PHE A 156 -0.52 -10.46 -3.78
C PHE A 156 -1.61 -9.53 -3.25
N CYS A 157 -1.65 -9.32 -1.94
CA CYS A 157 -2.56 -8.39 -1.31
C CYS A 157 -1.84 -7.09 -0.91
N THR A 158 -2.52 -5.95 -1.05
CA THR A 158 -1.96 -4.65 -0.66
C THR A 158 -2.21 -4.28 0.80
N ASN A 159 -2.92 -5.13 1.55
CA ASN A 159 -3.24 -4.89 2.95
C ASN A 159 -3.23 -6.19 3.76
N ASP A 160 -2.73 -6.14 5.00
CA ASP A 160 -2.60 -7.30 5.88
C ASP A 160 -3.95 -7.91 6.26
N ALA A 161 -5.01 -7.10 6.36
CA ALA A 161 -6.36 -7.59 6.60
C ALA A 161 -6.87 -8.55 5.50
N HIS A 162 -6.28 -8.50 4.29
CA HIS A 162 -6.56 -9.46 3.22
C HIS A 162 -5.54 -10.60 3.19
N THR A 163 -4.28 -10.32 3.53
CA THR A 163 -3.19 -11.30 3.49
C THR A 163 -3.37 -12.39 4.53
N GLU A 164 -3.72 -12.03 5.76
CA GLU A 164 -3.88 -12.97 6.87
C GLU A 164 -4.93 -14.06 6.58
N PRO A 165 -6.20 -13.72 6.24
CA PRO A 165 -7.21 -14.73 5.92
C PRO A 165 -6.88 -15.54 4.65
N LEU A 166 -6.19 -14.93 3.67
CA LEU A 166 -5.72 -15.63 2.48
C LEU A 166 -4.73 -16.74 2.84
N LEU A 167 -3.71 -16.44 3.66
CA LEU A 167 -2.74 -17.43 4.12
C LEU A 167 -3.41 -18.53 4.94
N LYS A 168 -4.35 -18.18 5.82
CA LYS A 168 -5.12 -19.15 6.58
C LYS A 168 -5.88 -20.11 5.67
N ARG A 169 -6.54 -19.59 4.63
CA ARG A 169 -7.34 -20.40 3.73
C ARG A 169 -6.52 -21.28 2.78
N ILE A 170 -5.29 -20.89 2.43
CA ILE A 170 -4.37 -21.72 1.65
C ILE A 170 -3.80 -22.87 2.49
N ALA A 171 -3.68 -22.70 3.80
CA ALA A 171 -3.14 -23.71 4.71
C ALA A 171 -4.15 -24.83 5.08
N GLU A 172 -5.43 -24.63 4.83
CA GLU A 172 -6.51 -25.63 4.99
C GLU A 172 -6.60 -26.58 3.79
#